data_42bfba90341148f6cd3de1cde1803fef
#
_entry.id   42bfba90341148f6cd3de1cde1803fef
#
_cell.length_a   1.000
_cell.length_b   1.000
_cell.length_c   1.000
_cell.angle_alpha   90.00
_cell.angle_beta   90.00
_cell.angle_gamma   90.00
#
_symmetry.space_group_name_H-M   'P 1'
#
loop_
_entity.id
_entity.type
_entity.pdbx_description
1 polymer ?
#
loop_
_entity_poly.entity_id
_entity_poly.type
_entity_poly.pdbx_seq_one_letter_code
_entity_poly.pdbx_strand_id
1 'polypeptide(L)'
;MVAPEQEQEFVSYALSVGLKPNVTISNVQALINSQLQPATNARSSTLGSFSWDRYYSLAQIHSWLDELVTLYPGVVTTMVIGTSFEGRELKGIVIDFKKGERGNNPLIGMIEGGIHSREWISPATVTWIIKEFLTSDDPDVRFLAETFIWHIVPVTNPDGYTYTFSEDRMWRKNRNPVNYVPCATGNLDLGNGIDLNRNFNFLWMTTGASSNPCTQTYAGPSPSSELEAQAISNYVLRLKETGNFLYYFAFHSYSQMILVPYSHVSGQNVLEASNYADMYEIAIRGAEKLTARHGTQYQVGTSADILYEVSGSSFDWVKGVADIPIVYLFELRDVGEFGFLLPSEQIIPNNEEIMDCLVEMDKTTRQLSYYSGTVPIYASFISLATSLLFLILMK
;
A
#
# COMPACT_ATOMS: atom_id res chain seq x y z
N MET A 1 22.14 -6.75 -2.30
CA MET A 1 22.97 -7.47 -1.34
C MET A 1 24.08 -8.18 -2.12
N VAL A 2 25.26 -8.26 -1.54
CA VAL A 2 26.42 -8.97 -2.10
C VAL A 2 26.73 -10.13 -1.15
N ALA A 3 26.93 -11.33 -1.68
CA ALA A 3 27.34 -12.49 -0.87
C ALA A 3 28.75 -12.27 -0.33
N PRO A 4 29.09 -12.72 0.89
CA PRO A 4 30.40 -12.48 1.49
C PRO A 4 31.57 -12.95 0.61
N GLU A 5 31.42 -14.07 -0.08
CA GLU A 5 32.42 -14.60 -1.00
C GLU A 5 32.65 -13.78 -2.27
N GLN A 6 31.69 -12.91 -2.61
CA GLN A 6 31.71 -12.03 -3.79
C GLN A 6 32.10 -10.58 -3.44
N GLU A 7 32.27 -10.25 -2.17
CA GLU A 7 32.49 -8.88 -1.71
C GLU A 7 33.72 -8.24 -2.36
N GLN A 8 34.87 -8.94 -2.37
CA GLN A 8 36.11 -8.41 -2.94
C GLN A 8 36.02 -8.16 -4.45
N GLU A 9 35.38 -9.09 -5.18
CA GLU A 9 35.17 -8.94 -6.61
C GLU A 9 34.26 -7.77 -6.92
N PHE A 10 33.14 -7.63 -6.20
CA PHE A 10 32.20 -6.53 -6.31
C PHE A 10 32.87 -5.17 -6.04
N VAL A 11 33.61 -5.06 -4.93
CA VAL A 11 34.31 -3.82 -4.57
C VAL A 11 35.33 -3.44 -5.64
N SER A 12 36.10 -4.42 -6.12
CA SER A 12 37.12 -4.19 -7.19
C SER A 12 36.46 -3.72 -8.48
N TYR A 13 35.37 -4.34 -8.89
CA TYR A 13 34.61 -3.94 -10.06
C TYR A 13 34.01 -2.52 -9.89
N ALA A 14 33.35 -2.24 -8.77
CA ALA A 14 32.78 -0.93 -8.50
C ALA A 14 33.81 0.19 -8.58
N LEU A 15 34.99 0.00 -7.98
CA LEU A 15 36.11 0.95 -8.04
C LEU A 15 36.63 1.13 -9.47
N SER A 16 36.68 0.06 -10.27
CA SER A 16 37.16 0.12 -11.67
C SER A 16 36.25 0.97 -12.58
N VAL A 17 34.94 1.08 -12.23
CA VAL A 17 33.98 1.91 -12.96
C VAL A 17 33.71 3.26 -12.27
N GLY A 18 34.57 3.65 -11.31
CA GLY A 18 34.51 4.96 -10.64
C GLY A 18 33.47 5.07 -9.53
N LEU A 19 32.86 3.96 -9.10
CA LEU A 19 31.90 3.91 -7.98
C LEU A 19 32.64 3.62 -6.68
N LYS A 20 32.23 4.29 -5.60
CA LYS A 20 32.73 4.03 -4.24
C LYS A 20 31.64 3.33 -3.44
N PRO A 21 31.69 1.98 -3.30
CA PRO A 21 30.72 1.25 -2.53
C PRO A 21 30.79 1.58 -1.03
N ASN A 22 29.65 1.63 -0.36
CA ASN A 22 29.53 1.77 1.08
C ASN A 22 28.71 0.61 1.65
N VAL A 23 29.15 0.04 2.76
CA VAL A 23 28.40 -1.03 3.47
C VAL A 23 27.39 -0.35 4.39
N THR A 24 26.12 -0.44 4.06
CA THR A 24 25.01 0.10 4.88
C THR A 24 24.58 -0.87 5.95
N ILE A 25 24.54 -2.17 5.68
CA ILE A 25 24.18 -3.23 6.62
C ILE A 25 25.31 -4.27 6.62
N SER A 26 26.03 -4.36 7.72
CA SER A 26 27.20 -5.24 7.84
C SER A 26 26.85 -6.73 7.96
N ASN A 27 25.68 -7.03 8.53
CA ASN A 27 25.18 -8.41 8.71
C ASN A 27 23.68 -8.47 8.51
N VAL A 28 23.28 -8.78 7.28
CA VAL A 28 21.86 -8.86 6.87
C VAL A 28 21.12 -9.94 7.65
N GLN A 29 21.73 -11.12 7.88
CA GLN A 29 21.08 -12.20 8.60
C GLN A 29 20.81 -11.86 10.07
N ALA A 30 21.74 -11.16 10.73
CA ALA A 30 21.51 -10.69 12.11
C ALA A 30 20.34 -9.70 12.18
N LEU A 31 20.23 -8.80 11.19
CA LEU A 31 19.10 -7.86 11.10
C LEU A 31 17.78 -8.58 10.85
N ILE A 32 17.75 -9.58 9.94
CA ILE A 32 16.57 -10.41 9.71
C ILE A 32 16.12 -11.10 11.02
N ASN A 33 17.05 -11.69 11.74
CA ASN A 33 16.75 -12.38 12.99
C ASN A 33 16.20 -11.42 14.05
N SER A 34 16.70 -10.17 14.10
CA SER A 34 16.22 -9.15 15.06
C SER A 34 14.78 -8.69 14.80
N GLN A 35 14.34 -8.69 13.54
CA GLN A 35 12.98 -8.29 13.18
C GLN A 35 11.88 -9.17 13.82
N LEU A 36 12.23 -10.40 14.18
CA LEU A 36 11.32 -11.39 14.79
C LEU A 36 11.32 -11.34 16.33
N GLN A 37 12.22 -10.54 16.92
CA GLN A 37 12.32 -10.40 18.37
C GLN A 37 11.62 -9.12 18.82
N PRO A 38 11.06 -9.11 20.05
CA PRO A 38 10.53 -7.88 20.63
C PRO A 38 11.60 -6.79 20.68
N ALA A 39 11.25 -5.60 20.24
CA ALA A 39 12.13 -4.44 20.36
C ALA A 39 12.38 -4.11 21.85
N THR A 40 13.64 -4.00 22.25
CA THR A 40 14.04 -3.82 23.64
C THR A 40 13.59 -2.50 24.25
N ASN A 41 13.30 -1.49 23.41
CA ASN A 41 12.91 -0.13 23.81
C ASN A 41 11.55 0.30 23.23
N ALA A 42 10.76 -0.62 22.66
CA ALA A 42 9.46 -0.27 22.11
C ALA A 42 8.49 0.13 23.21
N ARG A 43 7.70 1.19 22.96
CA ARG A 43 6.51 1.46 23.78
C ARG A 43 5.60 0.23 23.68
N SER A 44 5.11 -0.24 24.83
CA SER A 44 4.14 -1.33 24.84
C SER A 44 2.81 -0.80 24.30
N SER A 45 2.40 -1.31 23.15
CA SER A 45 1.06 -1.11 22.61
C SER A 45 0.51 -2.46 22.25
N THR A 46 -0.56 -2.89 22.91
CA THR A 46 -1.13 -4.23 22.72
C THR A 46 -2.63 -4.15 22.49
N LEU A 47 -3.15 -5.04 21.67
CA LEU A 47 -4.57 -5.31 21.53
C LEU A 47 -4.77 -6.83 21.43
N GLY A 48 -5.39 -7.42 22.45
CA GLY A 48 -5.45 -8.87 22.56
C GLY A 48 -4.06 -9.50 22.65
N SER A 49 -3.83 -10.53 21.84
CA SER A 49 -2.56 -11.27 21.76
C SER A 49 -1.50 -10.57 20.90
N PHE A 50 -1.80 -9.41 20.31
CA PHE A 50 -0.94 -8.74 19.32
C PHE A 50 -0.27 -7.49 19.90
N SER A 51 0.99 -7.24 19.50
CA SER A 51 1.73 -6.02 19.80
C SER A 51 2.44 -5.53 18.53
N TRP A 52 3.00 -4.33 18.57
CA TRP A 52 3.75 -3.77 17.42
C TRP A 52 5.23 -3.57 17.76
N ASP A 53 5.74 -4.43 18.64
CA ASP A 53 7.14 -4.49 19.02
C ASP A 53 7.99 -5.42 18.14
N ARG A 54 7.38 -6.11 17.20
CA ARG A 54 7.99 -7.05 16.24
C ARG A 54 7.12 -7.24 15.02
N TYR A 55 7.62 -7.98 14.02
CA TYR A 55 6.82 -8.44 12.89
C TYR A 55 6.20 -9.82 13.17
N TYR A 56 5.04 -10.08 12.59
CA TYR A 56 4.22 -11.25 12.84
C TYR A 56 4.00 -12.09 11.57
N SER A 57 3.98 -13.41 11.72
CA SER A 57 3.66 -14.33 10.63
C SER A 57 2.21 -14.23 10.19
N LEU A 58 1.91 -14.73 8.99
CA LEU A 58 0.54 -14.79 8.46
C LEU A 58 -0.44 -15.47 9.44
N ALA A 59 -0.04 -16.61 10.01
CA ALA A 59 -0.88 -17.35 10.95
C ALA A 59 -1.21 -16.54 12.20
N GLN A 60 -0.24 -15.80 12.72
CA GLN A 60 -0.45 -14.92 13.88
C GLN A 60 -1.37 -13.75 13.54
N ILE A 61 -1.20 -13.12 12.37
CA ILE A 61 -2.10 -12.05 11.90
C ILE A 61 -3.52 -12.60 11.76
N HIS A 62 -3.72 -13.72 11.09
CA HIS A 62 -5.05 -14.33 10.90
C HIS A 62 -5.72 -14.72 12.23
N SER A 63 -4.94 -15.31 13.15
CA SER A 63 -5.46 -15.65 14.49
C SER A 63 -5.90 -14.41 15.27
N TRP A 64 -5.13 -13.31 15.18
CA TRP A 64 -5.48 -12.05 15.81
C TRP A 64 -6.74 -11.42 15.19
N LEU A 65 -6.92 -11.49 13.87
CA LEU A 65 -8.15 -11.01 13.24
C LEU A 65 -9.40 -11.78 13.74
N ASP A 66 -9.26 -13.10 14.00
CA ASP A 66 -10.36 -13.91 14.61
C ASP A 66 -10.61 -13.51 16.08
N GLU A 67 -9.56 -13.22 16.84
CA GLU A 67 -9.66 -12.74 18.21
C GLU A 67 -10.43 -11.42 18.28
N LEU A 68 -10.22 -10.49 17.34
CA LEU A 68 -10.92 -9.21 17.29
C LEU A 68 -12.43 -9.35 17.14
N VAL A 69 -12.92 -10.38 16.44
CA VAL A 69 -14.36 -10.65 16.35
C VAL A 69 -14.96 -10.96 17.72
N THR A 70 -14.20 -11.65 18.56
CA THR A 70 -14.61 -11.97 19.94
C THR A 70 -14.52 -10.77 20.87
N LEU A 71 -13.50 -9.92 20.69
CA LEU A 71 -13.29 -8.72 21.51
C LEU A 71 -14.27 -7.59 21.18
N TYR A 72 -14.71 -7.50 19.92
CA TYR A 72 -15.61 -6.43 19.42
C TYR A 72 -16.85 -7.01 18.74
N PRO A 73 -17.71 -7.77 19.49
CA PRO A 73 -18.88 -8.40 18.92
C PRO A 73 -19.86 -7.33 18.38
N GLY A 74 -20.38 -7.57 17.19
CA GLY A 74 -21.30 -6.64 16.53
C GLY A 74 -20.63 -5.49 15.75
N VAL A 75 -19.35 -5.20 16.01
CA VAL A 75 -18.57 -4.18 15.30
C VAL A 75 -17.65 -4.81 14.27
N VAL A 76 -16.94 -5.88 14.66
CA VAL A 76 -15.94 -6.54 13.80
C VAL A 76 -16.50 -7.86 13.27
N THR A 77 -16.28 -8.09 11.96
CA THR A 77 -16.50 -9.40 11.33
C THR A 77 -15.33 -9.76 10.47
N THR A 78 -14.94 -11.05 10.41
CA THR A 78 -13.93 -11.50 9.44
C THR A 78 -14.52 -11.55 8.04
N MET A 79 -13.66 -11.40 7.05
CA MET A 79 -13.97 -11.60 5.64
C MET A 79 -12.84 -12.35 4.94
N VAL A 80 -13.17 -13.10 3.91
CA VAL A 80 -12.23 -13.72 2.97
C VAL A 80 -12.60 -13.21 1.58
N ILE A 81 -11.69 -12.45 0.95
CA ILE A 81 -11.96 -11.86 -0.37
C ILE A 81 -11.63 -12.83 -1.52
N GLY A 82 -10.83 -13.84 -1.25
CA GLY A 82 -10.43 -14.89 -2.18
C GLY A 82 -9.39 -15.83 -1.57
N THR A 83 -8.82 -16.68 -2.42
CA THR A 83 -7.73 -17.59 -2.06
C THR A 83 -6.57 -17.41 -3.00
N SER A 84 -5.34 -17.57 -2.50
CA SER A 84 -4.10 -17.52 -3.26
C SER A 84 -3.88 -18.80 -4.09
N PHE A 85 -2.82 -18.78 -4.88
CA PHE A 85 -2.43 -19.96 -5.68
C PHE A 85 -2.17 -21.21 -4.82
N GLU A 86 -1.49 -21.09 -3.68
CA GLU A 86 -1.24 -22.21 -2.75
C GLU A 86 -2.45 -22.51 -1.83
N GLY A 87 -3.59 -21.88 -2.05
CA GLY A 87 -4.84 -22.12 -1.31
C GLY A 87 -4.96 -21.41 0.03
N ARG A 88 -4.15 -20.39 0.31
CA ARG A 88 -4.28 -19.57 1.52
C ARG A 88 -5.34 -18.50 1.35
N GLU A 89 -6.08 -18.24 2.41
CA GLU A 89 -7.10 -17.19 2.42
C GLU A 89 -6.46 -15.79 2.32
N LEU A 90 -7.02 -14.93 1.46
CA LEU A 90 -6.85 -13.49 1.54
C LEU A 90 -7.84 -12.98 2.58
N LYS A 91 -7.44 -13.07 3.84
CA LYS A 91 -8.29 -12.82 5.00
C LYS A 91 -8.13 -11.38 5.50
N GLY A 92 -9.25 -10.79 5.84
CA GLY A 92 -9.32 -9.47 6.42
C GLY A 92 -10.49 -9.34 7.40
N ILE A 93 -10.78 -8.10 7.77
CA ILE A 93 -11.92 -7.76 8.62
C ILE A 93 -12.75 -6.64 8.02
N VAL A 94 -14.01 -6.60 8.43
CA VAL A 94 -14.90 -5.46 8.28
C VAL A 94 -15.11 -4.84 9.66
N ILE A 95 -14.92 -3.53 9.75
CA ILE A 95 -15.23 -2.73 10.95
C ILE A 95 -16.43 -1.85 10.62
N ASP A 96 -17.52 -2.02 11.34
CA ASP A 96 -18.75 -1.24 11.20
C ASP A 96 -19.36 -0.93 12.56
N PHE A 97 -19.08 0.24 13.10
CA PHE A 97 -19.60 0.69 14.40
C PHE A 97 -21.10 1.01 14.38
N LYS A 98 -21.70 1.20 13.20
CA LYS A 98 -23.10 1.59 13.03
C LYS A 98 -23.88 0.53 12.26
N LYS A 99 -23.53 -0.74 12.47
CA LYS A 99 -24.17 -1.87 11.80
C LYS A 99 -25.67 -1.89 12.12
N GLY A 100 -26.50 -1.86 11.07
CA GLY A 100 -27.95 -1.81 11.19
C GLY A 100 -28.55 -0.40 11.33
N GLU A 101 -27.73 0.64 11.50
CA GLU A 101 -28.18 2.04 11.64
C GLU A 101 -27.85 2.89 10.40
N ARG A 102 -27.09 2.34 9.46
CA ARG A 102 -26.68 3.06 8.24
C ARG A 102 -27.81 3.13 7.24
N GLY A 103 -27.91 4.27 6.55
CA GLY A 103 -28.82 4.45 5.42
C GLY A 103 -28.46 3.58 4.20
N ASN A 104 -29.17 3.75 3.12
CA ASN A 104 -29.05 2.95 1.90
C ASN A 104 -27.73 3.17 1.11
N ASN A 105 -26.93 4.17 1.44
CA ASN A 105 -25.69 4.50 0.76
C ASN A 105 -24.57 4.83 1.76
N PRO A 106 -24.08 3.84 2.55
CA PRO A 106 -23.05 4.07 3.55
C PRO A 106 -21.73 4.44 2.88
N LEU A 107 -20.93 5.26 3.59
CA LEU A 107 -19.54 5.51 3.19
C LEU A 107 -18.71 4.25 3.41
N ILE A 108 -17.92 3.88 2.42
CA ILE A 108 -17.05 2.71 2.44
C ILE A 108 -15.61 3.11 2.22
N GLY A 109 -14.70 2.51 2.99
CA GLY A 109 -13.27 2.57 2.80
C GLY A 109 -12.65 1.18 2.72
N MET A 110 -11.62 1.03 1.89
CA MET A 110 -10.82 -0.21 1.82
C MET A 110 -9.35 0.10 2.03
N ILE A 111 -8.70 -0.78 2.78
CA ILE A 111 -7.26 -0.74 3.05
C ILE A 111 -6.67 -2.10 2.69
N GLU A 112 -5.60 -2.11 1.89
CA GLU A 112 -4.82 -3.29 1.61
C GLU A 112 -3.35 -3.12 1.98
N GLY A 113 -2.71 -4.24 2.34
CA GLY A 113 -1.28 -4.31 2.56
C GLY A 113 -0.68 -5.63 2.11
N GLY A 114 0.65 -5.72 2.14
CA GLY A 114 1.38 -6.95 1.92
C GLY A 114 1.24 -7.57 0.54
N ILE A 115 0.96 -6.79 -0.51
CA ILE A 115 0.92 -7.28 -1.90
C ILE A 115 2.32 -7.71 -2.35
N HIS A 116 3.36 -6.99 -1.91
CA HIS A 116 4.75 -7.43 -2.04
C HIS A 116 5.21 -8.03 -0.71
N SER A 117 5.57 -9.27 -0.72
CA SER A 117 5.73 -10.09 0.48
C SER A 117 6.88 -9.68 1.41
N ARG A 118 7.95 -9.07 0.89
CA ARG A 118 9.10 -8.59 1.68
C ARG A 118 8.86 -7.29 2.43
N GLU A 119 7.78 -6.60 2.16
CA GLU A 119 7.42 -5.28 2.69
C GLU A 119 6.70 -5.40 4.04
N TRP A 120 7.36 -5.97 5.05
CA TRP A 120 6.75 -6.35 6.32
C TRP A 120 6.15 -5.18 7.11
N ILE A 121 6.67 -3.97 6.92
CA ILE A 121 6.10 -2.78 7.56
C ILE A 121 4.68 -2.49 7.06
N SER A 122 4.32 -2.88 5.84
CA SER A 122 2.99 -2.70 5.28
C SER A 122 1.91 -3.44 6.09
N PRO A 123 1.94 -4.78 6.28
CA PRO A 123 1.03 -5.47 7.18
C PRO A 123 1.06 -4.96 8.62
N ALA A 124 2.22 -4.56 9.12
CA ALA A 124 2.34 -4.01 10.48
C ALA A 124 1.60 -2.67 10.61
N THR A 125 1.65 -1.81 9.60
CA THR A 125 0.90 -0.55 9.55
C THR A 125 -0.59 -0.79 9.41
N VAL A 126 -1.00 -1.69 8.52
CA VAL A 126 -2.43 -2.01 8.31
C VAL A 126 -3.06 -2.58 9.59
N THR A 127 -2.35 -3.47 10.30
CA THR A 127 -2.83 -3.99 11.59
C THR A 127 -2.87 -2.91 12.69
N TRP A 128 -1.95 -1.94 12.68
CA TRP A 128 -2.02 -0.78 13.58
C TRP A 128 -3.23 0.09 13.31
N ILE A 129 -3.57 0.36 12.05
CA ILE A 129 -4.76 1.14 11.69
C ILE A 129 -6.03 0.45 12.24
N ILE A 130 -6.12 -0.88 12.12
CA ILE A 130 -7.20 -1.66 12.75
C ILE A 130 -7.27 -1.39 14.26
N LYS A 131 -6.14 -1.46 14.95
CA LYS A 131 -6.05 -1.22 16.39
C LYS A 131 -6.51 0.21 16.73
N GLU A 132 -6.02 1.21 16.02
CA GLU A 132 -6.41 2.61 16.29
C GLU A 132 -7.90 2.84 16.05
N PHE A 133 -8.46 2.29 14.96
CA PHE A 133 -9.90 2.37 14.71
C PHE A 133 -10.75 1.74 15.82
N LEU A 134 -10.26 0.69 16.48
CA LEU A 134 -10.99 0.00 17.55
C LEU A 134 -10.77 0.59 18.94
N THR A 135 -9.62 1.23 19.20
CA THR A 135 -9.20 1.56 20.57
C THR A 135 -8.88 3.02 20.85
N SER A 136 -8.71 3.85 19.81
CA SER A 136 -8.31 5.25 20.02
C SER A 136 -9.43 6.06 20.66
N ASP A 137 -9.07 6.92 21.62
CA ASP A 137 -9.95 7.92 22.22
C ASP A 137 -9.85 9.28 21.51
N ASP A 138 -8.96 9.43 20.53
CA ASP A 138 -8.85 10.64 19.72
C ASP A 138 -10.13 10.86 18.92
N PRO A 139 -10.81 12.01 19.08
CA PRO A 139 -12.10 12.26 18.45
C PRO A 139 -12.05 12.25 16.91
N ASP A 140 -10.93 12.59 16.32
CA ASP A 140 -10.78 12.60 14.86
C ASP A 140 -10.57 11.18 14.32
N VAL A 141 -9.79 10.35 15.03
CA VAL A 141 -9.66 8.92 14.73
C VAL A 141 -11.01 8.21 14.89
N ARG A 142 -11.74 8.49 15.98
CA ARG A 142 -13.10 7.96 16.20
C ARG A 142 -14.03 8.35 15.08
N PHE A 143 -14.02 9.62 14.68
CA PHE A 143 -14.85 10.10 13.58
C PHE A 143 -14.56 9.33 12.29
N LEU A 144 -13.29 9.16 11.92
CA LEU A 144 -12.87 8.42 10.72
C LEU A 144 -13.30 6.94 10.80
N ALA A 145 -13.07 6.29 11.96
CA ALA A 145 -13.42 4.88 12.17
C ALA A 145 -14.93 4.64 12.11
N GLU A 146 -15.75 5.52 12.73
CA GLU A 146 -17.20 5.32 12.84
C GLU A 146 -18.00 5.81 11.63
N THR A 147 -17.42 6.69 10.81
CA THR A 147 -18.09 7.23 9.64
C THR A 147 -18.18 6.21 8.51
N PHE A 148 -17.15 5.41 8.34
CA PHE A 148 -17.06 4.43 7.26
C PHE A 148 -17.39 2.99 7.71
N ILE A 149 -17.75 2.17 6.74
CA ILE A 149 -17.56 0.73 6.80
C ILE A 149 -16.16 0.45 6.24
N TRP A 150 -15.25 0.02 7.12
CA TRP A 150 -13.89 -0.27 6.72
C TRP A 150 -13.70 -1.74 6.37
N HIS A 151 -13.20 -2.01 5.17
CA HIS A 151 -12.78 -3.32 4.69
C HIS A 151 -11.26 -3.36 4.66
N ILE A 152 -10.63 -4.18 5.51
CA ILE A 152 -9.18 -4.14 5.72
C ILE A 152 -8.57 -5.51 5.52
N VAL A 153 -7.63 -5.64 4.58
CA VAL A 153 -6.89 -6.87 4.27
C VAL A 153 -5.39 -6.64 4.52
N PRO A 154 -4.84 -7.09 5.65
CA PRO A 154 -3.45 -6.82 5.99
C PRO A 154 -2.43 -7.49 5.06
N VAL A 155 -2.75 -8.67 4.50
CA VAL A 155 -1.83 -9.44 3.64
C VAL A 155 -2.59 -9.94 2.41
N THR A 156 -2.37 -9.28 1.27
CA THR A 156 -3.01 -9.65 -0.01
C THR A 156 -2.19 -10.64 -0.83
N ASN A 157 -0.93 -10.91 -0.44
CA ASN A 157 -0.07 -11.95 -1.00
C ASN A 157 0.35 -12.95 0.10
N PRO A 158 -0.57 -13.82 0.56
CA PRO A 158 -0.30 -14.70 1.70
C PRO A 158 0.76 -15.77 1.41
N ASP A 159 0.89 -16.22 0.16
CA ASP A 159 1.88 -17.22 -0.23
C ASP A 159 3.30 -16.66 -0.19
N GLY A 160 3.51 -15.54 -0.87
CA GLY A 160 4.79 -14.84 -0.85
C GLY A 160 5.16 -14.40 0.57
N TYR A 161 4.19 -13.88 1.35
CA TYR A 161 4.44 -13.46 2.72
C TYR A 161 4.88 -14.62 3.62
N THR A 162 4.23 -15.78 3.51
CA THR A 162 4.66 -17.01 4.22
C THR A 162 6.06 -17.41 3.79
N TYR A 163 6.37 -17.35 2.50
CA TYR A 163 7.68 -17.68 1.95
C TYR A 163 8.80 -16.80 2.50
N THR A 164 8.52 -15.52 2.82
CA THR A 164 9.51 -14.62 3.44
C THR A 164 9.88 -15.01 4.88
N PHE A 165 9.07 -15.79 5.57
CA PHE A 165 9.36 -16.30 6.92
C PHE A 165 10.09 -17.65 6.92
N SER A 166 9.93 -18.45 5.86
CA SER A 166 10.47 -19.82 5.81
C SER A 166 11.72 -19.96 4.95
N GLU A 167 11.81 -19.22 3.83
CA GLU A 167 12.81 -19.48 2.79
C GLU A 167 13.62 -18.23 2.39
N ASP A 168 12.96 -17.21 1.82
CA ASP A 168 13.64 -16.01 1.30
C ASP A 168 12.99 -14.74 1.84
N ARG A 169 13.60 -14.12 2.86
CA ARG A 169 13.14 -12.87 3.46
C ARG A 169 12.95 -11.74 2.42
N MET A 170 13.68 -11.79 1.31
CA MET A 170 13.67 -10.75 0.28
C MET A 170 12.74 -11.07 -0.88
N TRP A 171 11.92 -12.10 -0.77
CA TRP A 171 10.94 -12.47 -1.78
C TRP A 171 9.88 -11.40 -1.95
N ARG A 172 9.54 -11.04 -3.20
CA ARG A 172 8.56 -10.00 -3.55
C ARG A 172 7.24 -10.55 -4.10
N LYS A 173 7.34 -11.49 -5.06
CA LYS A 173 6.27 -11.96 -5.92
C LYS A 173 5.29 -12.89 -5.18
N ASN A 174 4.18 -13.31 -5.80
CA ASN A 174 3.41 -14.44 -5.32
C ASN A 174 4.17 -15.77 -5.54
N ARG A 175 3.51 -16.92 -5.37
CA ARG A 175 4.17 -18.25 -5.51
C ARG A 175 3.55 -19.11 -6.62
N ASN A 176 2.93 -18.48 -7.63
CA ASN A 176 2.39 -19.19 -8.78
C ASN A 176 3.51 -19.62 -9.74
N PRO A 177 3.79 -20.93 -9.91
CA PRO A 177 4.85 -21.43 -10.78
C PRO A 177 4.49 -21.44 -12.26
N VAL A 178 3.33 -20.94 -12.65
CA VAL A 178 2.93 -20.84 -14.05
C VAL A 178 3.99 -20.08 -14.84
N ASN A 179 4.48 -20.71 -15.90
CA ASN A 179 5.62 -20.21 -16.70
C ASN A 179 6.97 -20.20 -15.96
N TYR A 180 7.13 -21.03 -14.91
CA TYR A 180 8.43 -21.17 -14.27
C TYR A 180 9.54 -21.46 -15.30
N VAL A 181 10.61 -20.67 -15.20
CA VAL A 181 11.87 -20.88 -15.90
C VAL A 181 13.00 -20.83 -14.87
N PRO A 182 13.96 -21.76 -14.91
CA PRO A 182 15.15 -21.65 -14.06
C PRO A 182 15.96 -20.42 -14.50
N CYS A 183 16.25 -19.53 -13.56
CA CYS A 183 17.02 -18.32 -13.84
C CYS A 183 18.50 -18.62 -13.82
N ALA A 184 19.25 -18.10 -14.80
CA ALA A 184 20.65 -18.46 -15.05
C ALA A 184 21.62 -17.91 -14.00
N THR A 185 21.24 -16.85 -13.26
CA THR A 185 22.11 -16.18 -12.26
C THR A 185 21.27 -15.68 -11.09
N GLY A 186 21.89 -15.56 -9.91
CA GLY A 186 21.25 -15.01 -8.70
C GLY A 186 20.31 -16.01 -8.04
N ASN A 187 19.16 -15.55 -7.57
CA ASN A 187 18.16 -16.41 -6.98
C ASN A 187 17.47 -17.24 -8.07
N LEU A 188 17.83 -18.52 -8.15
CA LEU A 188 17.30 -19.46 -9.14
C LEU A 188 15.78 -19.60 -9.09
N ASP A 189 15.20 -19.36 -7.91
CA ASP A 189 13.75 -19.43 -7.66
C ASP A 189 12.99 -18.20 -8.17
N LEU A 190 13.70 -17.14 -8.56
CA LEU A 190 13.09 -15.90 -9.03
C LEU A 190 12.16 -16.09 -10.25
N GLY A 191 12.41 -17.12 -11.06
CA GLY A 191 11.52 -17.52 -12.16
C GLY A 191 10.15 -18.04 -11.71
N ASN A 192 9.95 -18.23 -10.40
CA ASN A 192 8.74 -18.75 -9.79
C ASN A 192 7.93 -17.59 -9.19
N GLY A 193 6.73 -17.34 -9.69
CA GLY A 193 5.86 -16.28 -9.21
C GLY A 193 5.78 -15.04 -10.11
N ILE A 194 4.83 -14.19 -9.79
CA ILE A 194 4.40 -13.02 -10.56
C ILE A 194 4.34 -11.81 -9.63
N ASP A 195 4.75 -10.65 -10.11
CA ASP A 195 4.56 -9.39 -9.41
C ASP A 195 3.07 -8.99 -9.49
N LEU A 196 2.35 -9.19 -8.41
CA LEU A 196 0.92 -8.89 -8.33
C LEU A 196 0.61 -7.43 -8.67
N ASN A 197 1.49 -6.50 -8.28
CA ASN A 197 1.32 -5.06 -8.55
C ASN A 197 1.83 -4.65 -9.97
N ARG A 198 1.87 -5.63 -10.88
CA ARG A 198 2.03 -5.47 -12.35
C ARG A 198 0.96 -6.25 -13.10
N ASN A 199 0.08 -6.97 -12.40
CA ASN A 199 -0.85 -7.93 -13.00
C ASN A 199 -2.29 -7.41 -13.19
N PHE A 200 -2.63 -6.22 -12.66
CA PHE A 200 -3.96 -5.64 -12.82
C PHE A 200 -4.22 -5.21 -14.27
N ASN A 201 -5.48 -5.35 -14.71
CA ASN A 201 -5.89 -5.02 -16.07
C ASN A 201 -6.17 -3.51 -16.24
N PHE A 202 -5.13 -2.70 -16.05
CA PHE A 202 -5.12 -1.28 -16.38
C PHE A 202 -3.78 -0.94 -17.03
N LEU A 203 -3.82 -0.64 -18.32
CA LEU A 203 -2.64 -0.36 -19.15
C LEU A 203 -1.52 -1.42 -19.00
N TRP A 204 -1.91 -2.67 -18.79
CA TRP A 204 -1.01 -3.77 -18.52
C TRP A 204 0.10 -3.88 -19.57
N MET A 205 1.35 -4.06 -19.12
CA MET A 205 2.56 -4.19 -19.95
C MET A 205 2.91 -2.98 -20.84
N THR A 206 2.38 -1.79 -20.57
CA THR A 206 2.76 -0.60 -21.35
C THR A 206 4.10 -0.01 -20.91
N THR A 207 4.40 -0.02 -19.59
CA THR A 207 5.66 0.49 -19.01
C THR A 207 5.94 -0.13 -17.66
N GLY A 208 7.21 -0.13 -17.21
CA GLY A 208 7.62 -0.54 -15.86
C GLY A 208 7.30 -1.97 -15.46
N ALA A 209 6.94 -2.83 -16.41
CA ALA A 209 6.61 -4.23 -16.24
C ALA A 209 7.45 -5.10 -17.20
N SER A 210 7.66 -6.37 -16.86
CA SER A 210 8.49 -7.29 -17.62
C SER A 210 7.73 -8.54 -18.04
N SER A 211 8.03 -9.04 -19.25
CA SER A 211 7.58 -10.36 -19.73
C SER A 211 8.54 -11.50 -19.33
N ASN A 212 9.68 -11.17 -18.74
CA ASN A 212 10.69 -12.15 -18.31
C ASN A 212 10.39 -12.64 -16.87
N PRO A 213 10.07 -13.94 -16.67
CA PRO A 213 9.82 -14.49 -15.32
C PRO A 213 10.97 -14.30 -14.33
N CYS A 214 12.22 -14.17 -14.80
CA CYS A 214 13.40 -13.95 -13.97
C CYS A 214 13.60 -12.51 -13.50
N THR A 215 12.59 -11.65 -13.63
CA THR A 215 12.62 -10.29 -13.09
C THR A 215 11.68 -10.15 -11.89
N GLN A 216 11.99 -9.18 -11.04
CA GLN A 216 11.14 -8.81 -9.89
C GLN A 216 9.81 -8.17 -10.32
N THR A 217 9.70 -7.70 -11.57
CA THR A 217 8.55 -6.99 -12.14
C THR A 217 7.82 -7.81 -13.22
N TYR A 218 7.95 -9.14 -13.19
CA TYR A 218 7.24 -10.02 -14.11
C TYR A 218 5.73 -9.89 -13.93
N ALA A 219 5.05 -9.46 -15.00
CA ALA A 219 3.63 -9.11 -14.97
C ALA A 219 2.67 -10.29 -15.16
N GLY A 220 3.19 -11.50 -15.31
CA GLY A 220 2.39 -12.69 -15.61
C GLY A 220 2.12 -12.91 -17.10
N PRO A 221 1.41 -14.00 -17.45
CA PRO A 221 1.14 -14.37 -18.82
C PRO A 221 0.04 -13.53 -19.48
N SER A 222 -0.83 -12.93 -18.67
CA SER A 222 -1.93 -12.05 -19.12
C SER A 222 -2.36 -11.12 -17.98
N PRO A 223 -3.08 -10.02 -18.29
CA PRO A 223 -3.64 -9.18 -17.26
C PRO A 223 -4.64 -9.97 -16.40
N SER A 224 -4.62 -9.74 -15.11
CA SER A 224 -5.46 -10.42 -14.12
C SER A 224 -5.34 -11.96 -14.17
N SER A 225 -4.16 -12.49 -14.50
CA SER A 225 -3.91 -13.95 -14.45
C SER A 225 -3.91 -14.49 -13.03
N GLU A 226 -3.53 -13.67 -12.03
CA GLU A 226 -3.32 -14.11 -10.66
C GLU A 226 -4.60 -14.05 -9.83
N LEU A 227 -4.80 -15.10 -9.02
CA LEU A 227 -5.99 -15.24 -8.17
C LEU A 227 -6.10 -14.11 -7.15
N GLU A 228 -4.96 -13.68 -6.63
CA GLU A 228 -4.87 -12.58 -5.66
C GLU A 228 -5.31 -11.24 -6.29
N ALA A 229 -4.84 -10.94 -7.50
CA ALA A 229 -5.24 -9.73 -8.23
C ALA A 229 -6.73 -9.77 -8.62
N GLN A 230 -7.23 -10.94 -9.05
CA GLN A 230 -8.67 -11.14 -9.31
C GLN A 230 -9.49 -10.97 -8.03
N ALA A 231 -9.04 -11.50 -6.89
CA ALA A 231 -9.73 -11.40 -5.61
C ALA A 231 -9.92 -9.94 -5.20
N ILE A 232 -8.85 -9.13 -5.26
CA ILE A 232 -8.90 -7.69 -4.96
C ILE A 232 -9.85 -6.99 -5.93
N SER A 233 -9.67 -7.17 -7.24
CA SER A 233 -10.48 -6.50 -8.27
C SER A 233 -11.96 -6.82 -8.14
N ASN A 234 -12.30 -8.10 -8.00
CA ASN A 234 -13.69 -8.54 -7.83
C ASN A 234 -14.32 -8.03 -6.53
N TYR A 235 -13.52 -7.95 -5.45
CA TYR A 235 -13.99 -7.44 -4.18
C TYR A 235 -14.28 -5.94 -4.24
N VAL A 236 -13.39 -5.15 -4.81
CA VAL A 236 -13.56 -3.70 -5.04
C VAL A 236 -14.82 -3.42 -5.84
N LEU A 237 -15.05 -4.15 -6.95
CA LEU A 237 -16.25 -3.97 -7.76
C LEU A 237 -17.53 -4.29 -6.98
N ARG A 238 -17.54 -5.36 -6.17
CA ARG A 238 -18.69 -5.67 -5.30
C ARG A 238 -18.95 -4.59 -4.25
N LEU A 239 -17.90 -4.05 -3.62
CA LEU A 239 -18.04 -2.98 -2.64
C LEU A 239 -18.67 -1.72 -3.25
N LYS A 240 -18.28 -1.38 -4.46
CA LYS A 240 -18.86 -0.22 -5.19
C LYS A 240 -20.38 -0.32 -5.36
N GLU A 241 -20.93 -1.53 -5.41
CA GLU A 241 -22.37 -1.76 -5.52
C GLU A 241 -23.13 -1.66 -4.18
N THR A 242 -22.40 -1.63 -3.05
CA THR A 242 -23.02 -1.69 -1.70
C THR A 242 -23.14 -0.35 -1.01
N GLY A 243 -22.51 0.72 -1.53
CA GLY A 243 -22.54 2.03 -0.94
C GLY A 243 -21.64 3.04 -1.66
N ASN A 244 -21.43 4.17 -1.00
CA ASN A 244 -20.53 5.23 -1.49
C ASN A 244 -19.07 4.85 -1.13
N PHE A 245 -18.41 4.12 -2.01
CA PHE A 245 -17.02 3.71 -1.84
C PHE A 245 -16.09 4.89 -2.14
N LEU A 246 -15.57 5.50 -1.07
CA LEU A 246 -14.82 6.76 -1.16
C LEU A 246 -13.31 6.55 -1.13
N TYR A 247 -12.80 5.73 -0.20
CA TYR A 247 -11.36 5.60 0.07
C TYR A 247 -10.80 4.24 -0.31
N TYR A 248 -9.69 4.25 -1.05
CA TYR A 248 -8.83 3.08 -1.22
C TYR A 248 -7.38 3.43 -0.90
N PHE A 249 -6.79 2.73 0.09
CA PHE A 249 -5.41 2.91 0.51
C PHE A 249 -4.62 1.62 0.34
N ALA A 250 -3.55 1.67 -0.46
CA ALA A 250 -2.59 0.58 -0.64
C ALA A 250 -1.29 0.90 0.11
N PHE A 251 -0.85 -0.02 0.97
CA PHE A 251 0.38 0.18 1.75
C PHE A 251 1.51 -0.70 1.25
N HIS A 252 2.62 -0.05 0.93
CA HIS A 252 3.87 -0.60 0.41
C HIS A 252 5.06 -0.14 1.25
N SER A 253 6.26 -0.65 0.95
CA SER A 253 7.53 -0.06 1.33
C SER A 253 8.59 -0.36 0.27
N TYR A 254 9.62 0.45 0.21
CA TYR A 254 9.96 1.62 1.01
C TYR A 254 10.26 2.82 0.10
N SER A 255 10.23 4.03 0.59
CA SER A 255 10.80 5.24 -0.02
C SER A 255 10.26 6.53 0.61
N GLN A 256 9.31 6.43 1.58
CA GLN A 256 8.65 7.57 2.21
C GLN A 256 7.96 8.46 1.17
N MET A 257 6.95 7.89 0.50
CA MET A 257 6.18 8.60 -0.54
C MET A 257 4.67 8.38 -0.35
N ILE A 258 3.88 9.36 -0.77
CA ILE A 258 2.42 9.24 -0.97
C ILE A 258 2.17 9.42 -2.46
N LEU A 259 1.79 8.34 -3.12
CA LEU A 259 1.61 8.31 -4.56
C LEU A 259 0.15 8.52 -4.93
N VAL A 260 -0.04 9.41 -5.91
CA VAL A 260 -1.33 9.77 -6.51
C VAL A 260 -1.42 9.13 -7.89
N PRO A 261 -2.57 8.55 -8.32
CA PRO A 261 -2.73 8.04 -9.69
C PRO A 261 -2.60 9.16 -10.74
N TYR A 262 -2.03 8.89 -11.90
CA TYR A 262 -1.64 7.57 -12.41
C TYR A 262 -0.13 7.41 -12.49
N SER A 263 0.33 6.14 -12.58
CA SER A 263 1.76 5.80 -12.52
C SER A 263 2.42 5.54 -13.87
N HIS A 264 1.68 5.52 -14.98
CA HIS A 264 2.14 4.92 -16.24
C HIS A 264 2.77 5.88 -17.24
N VAL A 265 2.69 7.18 -16.98
CA VAL A 265 3.27 8.21 -17.88
C VAL A 265 3.81 9.38 -17.07
N SER A 266 5.02 9.83 -17.44
CA SER A 266 5.71 10.97 -16.83
C SER A 266 5.86 12.16 -17.80
N GLY A 267 6.26 13.31 -17.28
CA GLY A 267 6.62 14.50 -18.04
C GLY A 267 5.45 15.17 -18.75
N GLN A 268 5.67 15.64 -19.99
CA GLN A 268 4.68 16.44 -20.74
C GLN A 268 3.40 15.66 -21.17
N ASN A 269 3.43 14.36 -21.08
CA ASN A 269 2.32 13.49 -21.45
C ASN A 269 1.58 12.93 -20.22
N VAL A 270 1.80 13.50 -19.03
CA VAL A 270 1.14 13.06 -17.79
C VAL A 270 -0.37 12.99 -18.01
N LEU A 271 -0.94 11.83 -17.74
CA LEU A 271 -2.37 11.64 -17.69
C LEU A 271 -2.80 11.72 -16.23
N GLU A 272 -3.35 12.86 -15.85
CA GLU A 272 -3.85 13.09 -14.50
C GLU A 272 -5.26 12.53 -14.34
N ALA A 273 -5.55 12.03 -13.14
CA ALA A 273 -6.93 11.74 -12.75
C ALA A 273 -7.77 13.03 -12.74
N SER A 274 -9.06 12.94 -13.02
CA SER A 274 -9.96 14.11 -13.11
C SER A 274 -9.99 14.99 -11.86
N ASN A 275 -9.69 14.41 -10.70
CA ASN A 275 -9.60 15.09 -9.41
C ASN A 275 -8.16 15.08 -8.84
N TYR A 276 -7.16 15.09 -9.72
CA TYR A 276 -5.73 15.05 -9.31
C TYR A 276 -5.39 16.17 -8.33
N ALA A 277 -5.81 17.41 -8.61
CA ALA A 277 -5.51 18.56 -7.76
C ALA A 277 -6.04 18.39 -6.33
N ASP A 278 -7.25 17.86 -6.17
CA ASP A 278 -7.83 17.58 -4.86
C ASP A 278 -7.05 16.47 -4.14
N MET A 279 -6.75 15.37 -4.84
CA MET A 279 -5.96 14.28 -4.26
C MET A 279 -4.55 14.74 -3.88
N TYR A 280 -3.93 15.59 -4.70
CA TYR A 280 -2.61 16.14 -4.40
C TYR A 280 -2.65 17.06 -3.16
N GLU A 281 -3.66 17.94 -3.03
CA GLU A 281 -3.85 18.79 -1.84
C GLU A 281 -4.08 17.95 -0.58
N ILE A 282 -4.95 16.93 -0.64
CA ILE A 282 -5.21 16.01 0.46
C ILE A 282 -3.91 15.32 0.90
N ALA A 283 -3.11 14.83 -0.05
CA ALA A 283 -1.87 14.13 0.24
C ALA A 283 -0.80 15.05 0.84
N ILE A 284 -0.64 16.29 0.34
CA ILE A 284 0.32 17.27 0.88
C ILE A 284 -0.02 17.61 2.33
N ARG A 285 -1.28 17.89 2.66
CA ARG A 285 -1.71 18.19 4.04
C ARG A 285 -1.48 16.99 4.95
N GLY A 286 -1.79 15.77 4.46
CA GLY A 286 -1.47 14.54 5.18
C GLY A 286 0.03 14.38 5.45
N ALA A 287 0.89 14.62 4.46
CA ALA A 287 2.34 14.54 4.58
C ALA A 287 2.92 15.59 5.56
N GLU A 288 2.39 16.81 5.55
CA GLU A 288 2.75 17.87 6.52
C GLU A 288 2.43 17.44 7.95
N LYS A 289 1.25 16.88 8.17
CA LYS A 289 0.81 16.38 9.48
C LYS A 289 1.65 15.20 9.95
N LEU A 290 1.95 14.26 9.06
CA LEU A 290 2.86 13.13 9.29
C LEU A 290 4.24 13.64 9.73
N THR A 291 4.81 14.59 9.00
CA THR A 291 6.13 15.17 9.30
C THR A 291 6.17 15.81 10.68
N ALA A 292 5.09 16.45 11.11
CA ALA A 292 5.00 17.09 12.41
C ALA A 292 5.14 16.11 13.59
N ARG A 293 4.86 14.82 13.39
CA ARG A 293 4.91 13.79 14.44
C ARG A 293 6.34 13.43 14.85
N HIS A 294 7.16 13.00 13.91
CA HIS A 294 8.51 12.48 14.15
C HIS A 294 9.58 13.12 13.25
N GLY A 295 9.24 14.11 12.43
CA GLY A 295 10.16 14.78 11.51
C GLY A 295 10.41 14.00 10.22
N THR A 296 9.75 12.86 10.02
CA THR A 296 9.87 12.03 8.81
C THR A 296 9.26 12.76 7.61
N GLN A 297 9.99 12.90 6.54
CA GLN A 297 9.52 13.60 5.34
C GLN A 297 9.05 12.60 4.30
N TYR A 298 7.85 12.82 3.76
CA TYR A 298 7.28 12.06 2.65
C TYR A 298 7.17 12.95 1.41
N GLN A 299 7.56 12.42 0.25
CA GLN A 299 7.32 13.07 -1.03
C GLN A 299 5.92 12.75 -1.52
N VAL A 300 5.28 13.71 -2.19
CA VAL A 300 3.93 13.54 -2.78
C VAL A 300 4.01 13.78 -4.27
N GLY A 301 3.43 12.88 -5.06
CA GLY A 301 3.39 13.00 -6.52
C GLY A 301 2.88 11.73 -7.19
N THR A 302 2.93 11.70 -8.53
CA THR A 302 2.67 10.45 -9.26
C THR A 302 3.90 9.54 -9.16
N SER A 303 3.72 8.22 -9.22
CA SER A 303 4.85 7.29 -9.26
C SER A 303 5.78 7.59 -10.43
N ALA A 304 5.21 7.94 -11.56
CA ALA A 304 5.98 8.25 -12.77
C ALA A 304 6.91 9.45 -12.61
N ASP A 305 6.50 10.47 -11.83
CA ASP A 305 7.30 11.70 -11.66
C ASP A 305 8.34 11.61 -10.54
N ILE A 306 8.02 10.92 -9.44
CA ILE A 306 8.87 10.94 -8.24
C ILE A 306 9.55 9.60 -7.92
N LEU A 307 9.17 8.52 -8.62
CA LEU A 307 9.74 7.18 -8.42
C LEU A 307 10.17 6.56 -9.77
N TYR A 308 9.23 5.95 -10.46
CA TYR A 308 9.38 5.39 -11.81
C TYR A 308 8.02 5.08 -12.42
N GLU A 309 7.97 4.97 -13.75
CA GLU A 309 6.75 4.57 -14.46
C GLU A 309 6.37 3.12 -14.16
N VAL A 310 5.07 2.89 -13.95
CA VAL A 310 4.48 1.58 -13.61
C VAL A 310 3.17 1.39 -14.37
N SER A 311 2.92 0.18 -14.86
CA SER A 311 1.63 -0.23 -15.39
C SER A 311 1.12 -1.50 -14.73
N GLY A 312 -0.18 -1.71 -14.69
CA GLY A 312 -0.80 -2.88 -14.08
C GLY A 312 -0.78 -2.89 -12.55
N SER A 313 -0.74 -1.71 -11.90
CA SER A 313 -0.81 -1.58 -10.45
C SER A 313 -2.24 -1.62 -9.91
N SER A 314 -2.40 -2.05 -8.64
CA SER A 314 -3.71 -2.14 -7.97
C SER A 314 -4.39 -0.78 -7.88
N PHE A 315 -3.69 0.23 -7.38
CA PHE A 315 -4.30 1.53 -7.12
C PHE A 315 -4.66 2.31 -8.40
N ASP A 316 -3.87 2.18 -9.48
CA ASP A 316 -4.23 2.74 -10.78
C ASP A 316 -5.47 2.06 -11.37
N TRP A 317 -5.58 0.74 -11.20
CA TRP A 317 -6.77 0.00 -11.62
C TRP A 317 -8.00 0.42 -10.82
N VAL A 318 -7.86 0.58 -9.50
CA VAL A 318 -8.94 1.05 -8.62
C VAL A 318 -9.39 2.45 -9.01
N LYS A 319 -8.46 3.34 -9.36
CA LYS A 319 -8.80 4.68 -9.85
C LYS A 319 -9.38 4.66 -11.25
N GLY A 320 -8.71 4.01 -12.20
CA GLY A 320 -9.01 4.11 -13.63
C GLY A 320 -10.14 3.21 -14.11
N VAL A 321 -10.37 2.06 -13.45
CA VAL A 321 -11.39 1.08 -13.83
C VAL A 321 -12.56 1.08 -12.83
N ALA A 322 -12.28 0.97 -11.54
CA ALA A 322 -13.33 1.00 -10.53
C ALA A 322 -13.84 2.42 -10.24
N ASP A 323 -13.12 3.46 -10.67
CA ASP A 323 -13.50 4.87 -10.53
C ASP A 323 -13.79 5.27 -9.07
N ILE A 324 -12.91 4.85 -8.16
CA ILE A 324 -12.99 5.24 -6.75
C ILE A 324 -12.43 6.67 -6.61
N PRO A 325 -13.14 7.58 -5.90
CA PRO A 325 -12.77 8.98 -5.88
C PRO A 325 -11.38 9.24 -5.29
N ILE A 326 -11.08 8.70 -4.12
CA ILE A 326 -9.86 8.99 -3.35
C ILE A 326 -9.03 7.72 -3.22
N VAL A 327 -7.88 7.69 -3.92
CA VAL A 327 -7.02 6.51 -4.02
C VAL A 327 -5.56 6.92 -3.81
N TYR A 328 -4.86 6.24 -2.90
CA TYR A 328 -3.45 6.47 -2.64
C TYR A 328 -2.68 5.16 -2.49
N LEU A 329 -1.40 5.22 -2.89
CA LEU A 329 -0.42 4.23 -2.52
C LEU A 329 0.65 4.89 -1.63
N PHE A 330 0.91 4.28 -0.48
CA PHE A 330 1.94 4.70 0.46
C PHE A 330 3.18 3.83 0.29
N GLU A 331 4.33 4.45 0.09
CA GLU A 331 5.64 3.84 0.28
C GLU A 331 6.14 4.26 1.66
N LEU A 332 6.06 3.35 2.62
CA LEU A 332 6.38 3.61 4.03
C LEU A 332 7.89 3.82 4.27
N ARG A 333 8.31 3.95 5.55
CA ARG A 333 9.72 4.05 5.96
C ARG A 333 10.53 2.88 5.39
N ASP A 334 11.81 3.08 5.09
CA ASP A 334 12.62 4.29 5.20
C ASP A 334 13.03 4.82 3.80
N VAL A 335 14.13 5.57 3.73
CA VAL A 335 14.73 6.04 2.46
C VAL A 335 15.91 5.18 2.00
N GLY A 336 16.02 3.93 2.50
CA GLY A 336 17.01 2.93 2.06
C GLY A 336 18.19 2.69 3.00
N GLU A 337 18.15 3.19 4.23
CA GLU A 337 19.14 2.80 5.25
C GLU A 337 18.99 1.31 5.61
N PHE A 338 17.76 0.88 5.88
CA PHE A 338 17.38 -0.51 6.16
C PHE A 338 16.53 -1.11 5.03
N GLY A 339 15.75 -0.29 4.32
CA GLY A 339 14.85 -0.69 3.25
C GLY A 339 13.79 -1.68 3.76
N PHE A 340 13.69 -2.86 3.11
CA PHE A 340 12.73 -3.90 3.53
C PHE A 340 13.03 -4.53 4.90
N LEU A 341 14.22 -4.27 5.44
CA LEU A 341 14.66 -4.81 6.75
C LEU A 341 14.48 -3.78 7.86
N LEU A 342 13.47 -2.93 7.78
CA LEU A 342 13.19 -1.90 8.76
C LEU A 342 13.15 -2.50 10.17
N PRO A 343 13.95 -1.98 11.14
CA PRO A 343 13.99 -2.50 12.51
C PRO A 343 12.64 -2.40 13.21
N SER A 344 12.34 -3.34 14.10
CA SER A 344 11.07 -3.39 14.83
C SER A 344 10.80 -2.15 15.71
N GLU A 345 11.86 -1.47 16.17
CA GLU A 345 11.78 -0.21 16.91
C GLU A 345 11.13 0.93 16.10
N GLN A 346 11.16 0.84 14.78
CA GLN A 346 10.56 1.84 13.89
C GLN A 346 9.10 1.55 13.53
N ILE A 347 8.53 0.41 13.92
CA ILE A 347 7.15 0.06 13.59
C ILE A 347 6.17 1.07 14.19
N ILE A 348 6.24 1.31 15.50
CA ILE A 348 5.31 2.22 16.20
C ILE A 348 5.47 3.67 15.71
N PRO A 349 6.70 4.25 15.64
CA PRO A 349 6.87 5.59 15.10
C PRO A 349 6.32 5.77 13.67
N ASN A 350 6.57 4.81 12.78
CA ASN A 350 6.00 4.82 11.43
C ASN A 350 4.46 4.80 11.47
N ASN A 351 3.89 3.97 12.31
CA ASN A 351 2.45 3.77 12.36
C ASN A 351 1.72 4.97 13.00
N GLU A 352 2.30 5.62 14.00
CA GLU A 352 1.77 6.84 14.61
C GLU A 352 1.69 7.99 13.59
N GLU A 353 2.76 8.20 12.81
CA GLU A 353 2.77 9.27 11.80
C GLU A 353 1.82 8.99 10.64
N ILE A 354 1.62 7.72 10.27
CA ILE A 354 0.64 7.33 9.24
C ILE A 354 -0.80 7.58 9.75
N MET A 355 -1.10 7.30 11.01
CA MET A 355 -2.43 7.61 11.55
C MET A 355 -2.71 9.12 11.55
N ASP A 356 -1.74 9.95 11.93
CA ASP A 356 -1.86 11.41 11.85
C ASP A 356 -2.10 11.87 10.40
N CYS A 357 -1.42 11.25 9.44
CA CYS A 357 -1.60 11.48 8.02
C CYS A 357 -3.03 11.16 7.57
N LEU A 358 -3.53 9.96 7.85
CA LEU A 358 -4.86 9.52 7.41
C LEU A 358 -5.98 10.40 8.00
N VAL A 359 -5.85 10.81 9.25
CA VAL A 359 -6.79 11.72 9.92
C VAL A 359 -6.81 13.09 9.22
N GLU A 360 -5.66 13.65 8.88
CA GLU A 360 -5.59 14.94 8.20
C GLU A 360 -6.08 14.85 6.75
N MET A 361 -5.77 13.76 6.06
CA MET A 361 -6.33 13.48 4.72
C MET A 361 -7.85 13.42 4.75
N ASP A 362 -8.43 12.79 5.78
CA ASP A 362 -9.88 12.73 5.95
C ASP A 362 -10.48 14.12 6.20
N LYS A 363 -9.88 14.93 7.08
CA LYS A 363 -10.32 16.32 7.33
C LYS A 363 -10.34 17.13 6.05
N THR A 364 -9.29 17.03 5.26
CA THR A 364 -9.17 17.76 3.98
C THR A 364 -10.20 17.26 2.97
N THR A 365 -10.42 15.96 2.87
CA THR A 365 -11.43 15.33 2.00
C THR A 365 -12.85 15.83 2.33
N ARG A 366 -13.16 15.99 3.63
CA ARG A 366 -14.44 16.58 4.08
C ARG A 366 -14.57 18.05 3.69
N GLN A 367 -13.50 18.83 3.83
CA GLN A 367 -13.48 20.24 3.44
C GLN A 367 -13.73 20.41 1.93
N LEU A 368 -13.25 19.46 1.12
CA LEU A 368 -13.50 19.38 -0.32
C LEU A 368 -14.86 18.78 -0.69
N SER A 369 -15.74 18.52 0.30
CA SER A 369 -17.12 18.08 0.14
C SER A 369 -17.34 16.68 -0.46
N TYR A 370 -16.36 15.79 -0.45
CA TYR A 370 -16.47 14.43 -0.99
C TYR A 370 -17.48 13.53 -0.25
N TYR A 371 -17.85 13.87 0.98
CA TYR A 371 -18.83 13.09 1.78
C TYR A 371 -20.26 13.24 1.30
N SER A 372 -20.58 14.31 0.57
CA SER A 372 -21.94 14.60 0.08
C SER A 372 -22.38 13.73 -1.11
N GLY A 373 -21.50 12.88 -1.64
CA GLY A 373 -21.76 12.07 -2.84
C GLY A 373 -21.84 12.88 -4.14
N THR A 374 -21.72 14.20 -4.06
CA THR A 374 -21.52 15.08 -5.20
C THR A 374 -20.03 15.34 -5.31
N VAL A 375 -19.35 14.71 -6.29
CA VAL A 375 -18.02 15.16 -6.68
C VAL A 375 -18.14 16.65 -6.95
N PRO A 376 -17.35 17.53 -6.27
CA PRO A 376 -17.39 18.94 -6.59
C PRO A 376 -17.03 19.09 -8.06
N ILE A 377 -18.01 19.48 -8.87
CA ILE A 377 -17.72 19.94 -10.21
C ILE A 377 -17.04 21.28 -10.01
N TYR A 378 -15.74 21.31 -9.82
CA TYR A 378 -14.94 22.47 -10.13
C TYR A 378 -15.01 22.64 -11.65
N ALA A 379 -16.20 23.03 -12.13
CA ALA A 379 -16.34 23.61 -13.43
C ALA A 379 -15.28 24.71 -13.48
N SER A 380 -14.38 24.62 -14.42
CA SER A 380 -13.34 25.57 -14.66
C SER A 380 -13.99 26.95 -14.93
N PHE A 381 -14.33 27.66 -13.87
CA PHE A 381 -14.76 29.08 -13.95
C PHE A 381 -13.68 29.95 -14.62
N ILE A 382 -12.43 29.44 -14.71
CA ILE A 382 -11.34 30.08 -15.44
C ILE A 382 -11.62 30.10 -16.97
N SER A 383 -12.23 29.06 -17.54
CA SER A 383 -12.50 29.02 -19.00
C SER A 383 -13.69 29.91 -19.40
N LEU A 384 -14.67 30.12 -18.51
CA LEU A 384 -15.78 31.06 -18.77
C LEU A 384 -15.37 32.53 -18.62
N ALA A 385 -14.50 32.83 -17.63
CA ALA A 385 -14.00 34.20 -17.44
C ALA A 385 -13.08 34.64 -18.57
N THR A 386 -12.23 33.77 -19.11
CA THR A 386 -11.40 34.10 -20.26
C THR A 386 -12.20 34.22 -21.54
N SER A 387 -13.25 33.42 -21.77
CA SER A 387 -14.12 33.51 -22.92
C SER A 387 -14.98 34.80 -22.89
N LEU A 388 -15.43 35.25 -21.72
CA LEU A 388 -16.14 36.52 -21.58
C LEU A 388 -15.21 37.72 -21.76
N LEU A 389 -13.95 37.66 -21.28
CA LEU A 389 -12.96 38.72 -21.46
C LEU A 389 -12.58 38.92 -22.93
N PHE A 390 -12.47 37.81 -23.69
CA PHE A 390 -12.19 37.86 -25.14
C PHE A 390 -13.36 38.45 -25.94
N LEU A 391 -14.59 38.22 -25.53
CA LEU A 391 -15.80 38.79 -26.17
C LEU A 391 -15.99 40.31 -25.87
N ILE A 392 -15.43 40.79 -24.76
CA ILE A 392 -15.48 42.22 -24.37
C ILE A 392 -14.38 43.02 -25.07
N LEU A 393 -13.24 42.40 -25.40
CA LEU A 393 -12.11 43.04 -26.07
C LEU A 393 -12.21 43.04 -27.60
N MET A 394 -13.22 42.37 -28.17
CA MET A 394 -13.49 42.39 -29.63
C MET A 394 -14.73 43.24 -30.01
N LYS A 395 -15.20 44.07 -29.12
CA LYS A 395 -16.15 45.19 -29.42
C LYS A 395 -15.41 46.50 -29.15
#